data_c688d5490051cc99f3362c855306b393
#
_entry.id   c688d5490051cc99f3362c855306b393
#
_cell.length_a   1.000
_cell.length_b   1.000
_cell.length_c   1.000
_cell.angle_alpha   90.00
_cell.angle_beta   90.00
_cell.angle_gamma   90.00
#
_symmetry.space_group_name_H-M   'P 1'
#
loop_
_entity.id
_entity.type
_entity.pdbx_description
1 polymer ?
#
loop_
_entity_poly.entity_id
_entity_poly.type
_entity_poly.pdbx_seq_one_letter_code
_entity_poly.pdbx_strand_id
1 'polypeptide(L)'
;NGCFVTGGTTGNLSALVTARDAARRSLQADGLNRPNARAVICAESTHSSVDSAARVMDVEVIRAELNSEHRLTGSSVAAAIDGRPDGTEVFAVVATAGTTNIGIVDDLESIADTCNEVGVWLHVDGAYGAAALVAPSVRHRFDGIERCDSLVVDPHKWLLSHKYGPRHATPT
;
A
#
# COMPACT_ATOMS: atom_id res chain seq x y z
N ASN A 1 10.15 11.18 -6.30
CA ASN A 1 9.55 12.36 -5.64
C ASN A 1 8.79 11.90 -4.40
N GLY A 2 8.71 12.74 -3.38
CA GLY A 2 8.00 12.44 -2.14
C GLY A 2 7.44 13.72 -1.51
N CYS A 3 6.51 13.55 -0.56
CA CYS A 3 5.95 14.64 0.21
C CYS A 3 5.79 14.24 1.67
N PHE A 4 5.84 15.21 2.57
CA PHE A 4 5.50 15.02 3.97
C PHE A 4 4.00 15.21 4.18
N VAL A 5 3.41 14.28 4.93
CA VAL A 5 2.00 14.31 5.31
C VAL A 5 1.88 14.15 6.83
N THR A 6 0.68 14.32 7.37
CA THR A 6 0.44 14.34 8.81
C THR A 6 0.49 12.96 9.49
N GLY A 7 0.84 11.90 8.76
CA GLY A 7 1.01 10.53 9.26
C GLY A 7 0.58 9.47 8.24
N GLY A 8 0.81 8.19 8.57
CA GLY A 8 0.58 7.05 7.66
C GLY A 8 -0.85 6.98 7.11
N THR A 9 -1.86 7.30 7.90
CA THR A 9 -3.26 7.32 7.43
C THR A 9 -3.46 8.29 6.25
N THR A 10 -2.93 9.51 6.36
CA THR A 10 -3.00 10.50 5.27
C THR A 10 -2.12 10.08 4.10
N GLY A 11 -0.98 9.44 4.38
CA GLY A 11 -0.08 8.88 3.37
C GLY A 11 -0.77 7.81 2.53
N ASN A 12 -1.40 6.83 3.19
CA ASN A 12 -2.15 5.76 2.52
C ASN A 12 -3.30 6.32 1.67
N LEU A 13 -4.09 7.26 2.22
CA LEU A 13 -5.15 7.91 1.44
C LEU A 13 -4.59 8.64 0.20
N SER A 14 -3.52 9.43 0.36
CA SER A 14 -2.92 10.17 -0.75
C SER A 14 -2.37 9.25 -1.84
N ALA A 15 -1.72 8.14 -1.45
CA ALA A 15 -1.21 7.14 -2.38
C ALA A 15 -2.35 6.45 -3.16
N LEU A 16 -3.40 6.02 -2.46
CA LEU A 16 -4.53 5.34 -3.09
C LEU A 16 -5.36 6.27 -3.98
N VAL A 17 -5.52 7.55 -3.62
CA VAL A 17 -6.13 8.56 -4.52
C VAL A 17 -5.30 8.70 -5.80
N THR A 18 -3.97 8.76 -5.68
CA THR A 18 -3.06 8.85 -6.82
C THR A 18 -3.17 7.61 -7.71
N ALA A 19 -3.18 6.42 -7.13
CA ALA A 19 -3.35 5.15 -7.85
C ALA A 19 -4.67 5.11 -8.62
N ARG A 20 -5.78 5.46 -7.96
CA ARG A 20 -7.10 5.52 -8.60
C ARG A 20 -7.13 6.50 -9.77
N ASP A 21 -6.52 7.67 -9.61
CA ASP A 21 -6.49 8.68 -10.66
C ASP A 21 -5.56 8.26 -11.82
N ALA A 22 -4.49 7.51 -11.55
CA ALA A 22 -3.65 6.91 -12.59
C ALA A 22 -4.44 5.88 -13.42
N ALA A 23 -5.14 4.96 -12.77
CA ALA A 23 -6.01 4.00 -13.45
C ALA A 23 -7.10 4.67 -14.29
N ARG A 24 -7.73 5.73 -13.77
CA ARG A 24 -8.73 6.51 -14.52
C ARG A 24 -8.15 7.15 -15.78
N ARG A 25 -6.93 7.69 -15.70
CA ARG A 25 -6.26 8.29 -16.87
C ARG A 25 -5.90 7.25 -17.91
N SER A 26 -5.45 6.06 -17.48
CA SER A 26 -5.16 4.94 -18.39
C SER A 26 -6.41 4.53 -19.17
N LEU A 27 -7.52 4.27 -18.49
CA LEU A 27 -8.79 3.93 -19.15
C LEU A 27 -9.25 5.00 -20.15
N GLN A 28 -9.10 6.28 -19.81
CA GLN A 28 -9.48 7.38 -20.70
C GLN A 28 -8.59 7.44 -21.93
N ALA A 29 -7.28 7.20 -21.78
CA ALA A 29 -6.34 7.18 -22.90
C ALA A 29 -6.64 6.02 -23.86
N ASP A 30 -7.09 4.87 -23.33
CA ASP A 30 -7.44 3.69 -24.10
C ASP A 30 -8.86 3.74 -24.68
N GLY A 31 -9.61 4.81 -24.40
CA GLY A 31 -11.00 4.96 -24.87
C GLY A 31 -11.99 3.97 -24.23
N LEU A 32 -11.64 3.39 -23.08
CA LEU A 32 -12.44 2.40 -22.39
C LEU A 32 -13.54 3.04 -21.53
N ASN A 33 -14.65 2.31 -21.37
CA ASN A 33 -15.74 2.73 -20.52
C ASN A 33 -15.34 2.71 -19.03
N ARG A 34 -16.02 3.54 -18.24
CA ARG A 34 -15.87 3.49 -16.78
C ARG A 34 -16.30 2.12 -16.25
N PRO A 35 -15.54 1.52 -15.33
CA PRO A 35 -15.95 0.29 -14.66
C PRO A 35 -17.18 0.55 -13.79
N ASN A 36 -17.97 -0.51 -13.53
CA ASN A 36 -19.13 -0.45 -12.67
C ASN A 36 -18.74 -0.16 -11.21
N ALA A 37 -17.63 -0.74 -10.76
CA ALA A 37 -17.06 -0.56 -9.43
C ALA A 37 -15.53 -0.50 -9.49
N ARG A 38 -14.91 0.01 -8.43
CA ARG A 38 -13.47 -0.01 -8.23
C ARG A 38 -13.13 -0.64 -6.91
N ALA A 39 -12.03 -1.36 -6.89
CA ALA A 39 -11.56 -2.02 -5.68
C ALA A 39 -10.05 -1.86 -5.45
N VAL A 40 -9.68 -1.92 -4.17
CA VAL A 40 -8.31 -2.13 -3.71
C VAL A 40 -8.20 -3.53 -3.12
N ILE A 41 -7.12 -4.24 -3.40
CA ILE A 41 -6.81 -5.54 -2.78
C ILE A 41 -5.86 -5.32 -1.62
N CYS A 42 -6.12 -5.97 -0.49
CA CYS A 42 -5.20 -6.02 0.66
C CYS A 42 -5.50 -7.24 1.54
N ALA A 43 -4.61 -7.54 2.47
CA ALA A 43 -4.84 -8.59 3.46
C ALA A 43 -5.79 -8.14 4.59
N GLU A 44 -6.37 -9.10 5.32
CA GLU A 44 -7.17 -8.80 6.52
C GLU A 44 -6.34 -8.11 7.61
N SER A 45 -5.05 -8.44 7.70
CA SER A 45 -4.11 -7.83 8.65
C SER A 45 -3.66 -6.40 8.31
N THR A 46 -4.07 -5.87 7.16
CA THR A 46 -3.73 -4.51 6.72
C THR A 46 -4.33 -3.47 7.67
N HIS A 47 -3.58 -2.39 7.89
CA HIS A 47 -4.00 -1.32 8.80
C HIS A 47 -5.33 -0.69 8.37
N SER A 48 -6.22 -0.41 9.33
CA SER A 48 -7.59 0.13 9.11
C SER A 48 -7.66 1.47 8.36
N SER A 49 -6.53 2.15 8.18
CA SER A 49 -6.44 3.35 7.33
C SER A 49 -6.78 3.05 5.87
N VAL A 50 -6.54 1.83 5.39
CA VAL A 50 -6.90 1.41 4.03
C VAL A 50 -8.41 1.33 3.88
N ASP A 51 -9.12 0.73 4.86
CA ASP A 51 -10.59 0.73 4.88
C ASP A 51 -11.18 2.14 4.97
N SER A 52 -10.53 2.99 5.76
CA SER A 52 -10.94 4.39 5.87
C SER A 52 -10.75 5.15 4.56
N ALA A 53 -9.63 4.92 3.87
CA ALA A 53 -9.37 5.50 2.56
C ALA A 53 -10.37 4.98 1.51
N ALA A 54 -10.66 3.68 1.50
CA ALA A 54 -11.63 3.09 0.59
C ALA A 54 -13.03 3.70 0.77
N ARG A 55 -13.49 3.88 2.02
CA ARG A 55 -14.76 4.57 2.32
C ARG A 55 -14.79 6.02 1.83
N VAL A 56 -13.70 6.78 2.04
CA VAL A 56 -13.60 8.17 1.56
C VAL A 56 -13.64 8.24 0.04
N MET A 57 -13.06 7.26 -0.63
CA MET A 57 -13.00 7.20 -2.09
C MET A 57 -14.22 6.55 -2.75
N ASP A 58 -15.14 5.99 -1.97
CA ASP A 58 -16.28 5.21 -2.45
C ASP A 58 -15.81 4.05 -3.36
N VAL A 59 -14.89 3.24 -2.84
CA VAL A 59 -14.35 2.05 -3.51
C VAL A 59 -14.43 0.83 -2.60
N GLU A 60 -14.47 -0.34 -3.19
CA GLU A 60 -14.52 -1.61 -2.48
C GLU A 60 -13.15 -2.04 -1.97
N VAL A 61 -13.14 -2.89 -0.95
CA VAL A 61 -11.96 -3.59 -0.46
C VAL A 61 -12.13 -5.08 -0.69
N ILE A 62 -11.27 -5.67 -1.48
CA ILE A 62 -11.21 -7.12 -1.69
C ILE A 62 -10.11 -7.67 -0.78
N ARG A 63 -10.46 -8.64 0.07
CA ARG A 63 -9.50 -9.30 0.96
C ARG A 63 -8.87 -10.48 0.27
N ALA A 64 -7.54 -10.45 0.15
CA ALA A 64 -6.76 -11.59 -0.30
C ALA A 64 -6.33 -12.45 0.89
N GLU A 65 -6.32 -13.76 0.70
CA GLU A 65 -5.92 -14.71 1.73
C GLU A 65 -4.42 -14.62 2.02
N LEU A 66 -4.06 -14.89 3.26
CA LEU A 66 -2.66 -14.97 3.69
C LEU A 66 -2.16 -16.42 3.53
N ASN A 67 -0.88 -16.60 3.28
CA ASN A 67 -0.24 -17.90 3.30
C ASN A 67 -0.09 -18.42 4.74
N SER A 68 0.47 -19.63 4.89
CA SER A 68 0.71 -20.26 6.21
C SER A 68 1.67 -19.48 7.12
N GLU A 69 2.44 -18.55 6.58
CA GLU A 69 3.32 -17.64 7.31
C GLU A 69 2.65 -16.30 7.63
N HIS A 70 1.36 -16.18 7.40
CA HIS A 70 0.58 -14.95 7.57
C HIS A 70 1.05 -13.78 6.69
N ARG A 71 1.56 -14.07 5.49
CA ARG A 71 2.03 -13.09 4.52
C ARG A 71 1.08 -13.04 3.33
N LEU A 72 0.82 -11.84 2.83
CA LEU A 72 0.26 -11.65 1.50
C LEU A 72 1.31 -12.05 0.46
N THR A 73 0.89 -12.70 -0.62
CA THR A 73 1.76 -13.18 -1.71
C THR A 73 1.19 -12.81 -3.07
N GLY A 74 2.01 -12.85 -4.12
CA GLY A 74 1.56 -12.62 -5.50
C GLY A 74 0.47 -13.60 -5.91
N SER A 75 0.58 -14.88 -5.53
CA SER A 75 -0.46 -15.88 -5.83
C SER A 75 -1.80 -15.57 -5.16
N SER A 76 -1.77 -15.08 -3.90
CA SER A 76 -2.98 -14.65 -3.21
C SER A 76 -3.62 -13.43 -3.88
N VAL A 77 -2.79 -12.50 -4.34
CA VAL A 77 -3.25 -11.32 -5.09
C VAL A 77 -3.86 -11.74 -6.43
N ALA A 78 -3.20 -12.62 -7.18
CA ALA A 78 -3.73 -13.15 -8.44
C ALA A 78 -5.10 -13.82 -8.25
N ALA A 79 -5.22 -14.68 -7.24
CA ALA A 79 -6.50 -15.34 -6.91
C ALA A 79 -7.60 -14.33 -6.55
N ALA A 80 -7.26 -13.27 -5.82
CA ALA A 80 -8.22 -12.21 -5.47
C ALA A 80 -8.63 -11.37 -6.71
N ILE A 81 -7.70 -11.15 -7.66
CA ILE A 81 -8.02 -10.51 -8.94
C ILE A 81 -8.97 -11.38 -9.77
N ASP A 82 -8.69 -12.67 -9.86
CA ASP A 82 -9.52 -13.61 -10.63
C ASP A 82 -10.91 -13.79 -10.05
N GLY A 83 -11.00 -13.80 -8.71
CA GLY A 83 -12.26 -13.94 -7.98
C GLY A 83 -13.08 -12.65 -7.82
N ARG A 84 -12.63 -11.52 -8.37
CA ARG A 84 -13.36 -10.24 -8.22
C ARG A 84 -14.72 -10.26 -8.91
N PRO A 85 -15.71 -9.49 -8.41
CA PRO A 85 -16.98 -9.33 -9.08
C PRO A 85 -16.83 -8.79 -10.52
N ASP A 86 -17.69 -9.27 -11.43
CA ASP A 86 -17.69 -8.82 -12.83
C ASP A 86 -17.85 -7.30 -12.94
N GLY A 87 -17.05 -6.70 -13.81
CA GLY A 87 -17.07 -5.24 -14.04
C GLY A 87 -16.39 -4.42 -12.95
N THR A 88 -15.72 -5.06 -11.99
CA THR A 88 -14.89 -4.37 -10.98
C THR A 88 -13.47 -4.19 -11.47
N GLU A 89 -13.00 -2.95 -11.47
CA GLU A 89 -11.60 -2.60 -11.74
C GLU A 89 -10.80 -2.64 -10.42
N VAL A 90 -9.82 -3.52 -10.34
CA VAL A 90 -8.81 -3.46 -9.28
C VAL A 90 -7.76 -2.43 -9.70
N PHE A 91 -7.69 -1.31 -8.99
CA PHE A 91 -6.76 -0.24 -9.35
C PHE A 91 -5.49 -0.22 -8.50
N ALA A 92 -5.48 -0.87 -7.34
CA ALA A 92 -4.32 -0.94 -6.46
C ALA A 92 -4.31 -2.23 -5.62
N VAL A 93 -3.11 -2.67 -5.29
CA VAL A 93 -2.81 -3.66 -4.24
C VAL A 93 -2.07 -2.94 -3.13
N VAL A 94 -2.46 -3.19 -1.87
CA VAL A 94 -1.74 -2.70 -0.69
C VAL A 94 -1.03 -3.86 -0.02
N ALA A 95 0.29 -3.86 -0.08
CA ALA A 95 1.15 -4.77 0.67
C ALA A 95 1.65 -4.07 1.95
N THR A 96 1.91 -4.84 3.01
CA THR A 96 2.38 -4.31 4.29
C THR A 96 3.86 -4.65 4.49
N ALA A 97 4.68 -3.63 4.71
CA ALA A 97 6.10 -3.79 5.04
C ALA A 97 6.32 -3.68 6.55
N GLY A 98 5.86 -4.70 7.27
CA GLY A 98 5.91 -4.82 8.72
C GLY A 98 4.60 -4.44 9.41
N THR A 99 3.78 -5.45 9.73
CA THR A 99 2.52 -5.27 10.44
C THR A 99 2.75 -4.73 11.87
N THR A 100 1.87 -3.85 12.33
CA THR A 100 2.01 -3.18 13.64
C THR A 100 2.07 -4.18 14.81
N ASN A 101 1.35 -5.29 14.73
CA ASN A 101 1.21 -6.24 15.84
C ASN A 101 2.38 -7.22 15.95
N ILE A 102 2.88 -7.76 14.83
CA ILE A 102 3.82 -8.88 14.80
C ILE A 102 4.99 -8.66 13.83
N GLY A 103 5.06 -7.51 13.15
CA GLY A 103 6.19 -7.13 12.29
C GLY A 103 6.35 -7.97 11.02
N ILE A 104 5.31 -8.67 10.57
CA ILE A 104 5.34 -9.45 9.34
C ILE A 104 5.47 -8.50 8.13
N VAL A 105 6.40 -8.83 7.25
CA VAL A 105 6.55 -8.19 5.93
C VAL A 105 5.97 -9.14 4.89
N ASP A 106 5.06 -8.64 4.06
CA ASP A 106 4.49 -9.40 2.95
C ASP A 106 5.55 -9.80 1.92
N ASP A 107 5.24 -10.72 1.05
CA ASP A 107 6.13 -11.15 -0.04
C ASP A 107 6.12 -10.11 -1.18
N LEU A 108 6.85 -9.01 -0.93
CA LEU A 108 6.82 -7.83 -1.80
C LEU A 108 7.30 -8.14 -3.21
N GLU A 109 8.27 -9.06 -3.37
CA GLU A 109 8.80 -9.43 -4.66
C GLU A 109 7.74 -10.12 -5.52
N SER A 110 7.10 -11.16 -4.99
CA SER A 110 6.05 -11.89 -5.73
C SER A 110 4.81 -11.02 -6.00
N ILE A 111 4.46 -10.13 -5.08
CA ILE A 111 3.37 -9.18 -5.26
C ILE A 111 3.72 -8.19 -6.37
N ALA A 112 4.95 -7.68 -6.40
CA ALA A 112 5.40 -6.76 -7.44
C ALA A 112 5.38 -7.41 -8.82
N ASP A 113 5.78 -8.69 -8.92
CA ASP A 113 5.67 -9.46 -10.17
C ASP A 113 4.22 -9.50 -10.65
N THR A 114 3.30 -9.94 -9.79
CA THR A 114 1.87 -10.02 -10.12
C THR A 114 1.29 -8.67 -10.51
N CYS A 115 1.58 -7.60 -9.75
CA CYS A 115 1.08 -6.25 -10.04
C CYS A 115 1.59 -5.74 -11.40
N ASN A 116 2.87 -6.00 -11.72
CA ASN A 116 3.45 -5.60 -12.99
C ASN A 116 2.84 -6.37 -14.18
N GLU A 117 2.59 -7.67 -14.02
CA GLU A 117 1.96 -8.50 -15.08
C GLU A 117 0.56 -8.02 -15.45
N VAL A 118 -0.23 -7.59 -14.46
CA VAL A 118 -1.62 -7.18 -14.68
C VAL A 118 -1.80 -5.66 -14.80
N GLY A 119 -0.73 -4.88 -14.63
CA GLY A 119 -0.75 -3.41 -14.75
C GLY A 119 -1.50 -2.72 -13.60
N VAL A 120 -1.45 -3.27 -12.38
CA VAL A 120 -2.10 -2.73 -11.19
C VAL A 120 -1.07 -2.03 -10.29
N TRP A 121 -1.44 -0.89 -9.72
CA TRP A 121 -0.59 -0.10 -8.83
C TRP A 121 -0.23 -0.87 -7.55
N LEU A 122 1.05 -0.97 -7.23
CA LEU A 122 1.53 -1.50 -5.96
C LEU A 122 1.80 -0.37 -4.96
N HIS A 123 1.00 -0.30 -3.90
CA HIS A 123 1.25 0.55 -2.74
C HIS A 123 1.80 -0.28 -1.59
N VAL A 124 2.89 0.18 -0.97
CA VAL A 124 3.46 -0.47 0.22
C VAL A 124 3.21 0.39 1.46
N ASP A 125 2.43 -0.14 2.40
CA ASP A 125 2.30 0.44 3.73
C ASP A 125 3.48 0.00 4.60
N GLY A 126 4.50 0.82 4.64
CA GLY A 126 5.68 0.68 5.48
C GLY A 126 5.69 1.61 6.68
N ALA A 127 4.54 2.21 7.03
CA ALA A 127 4.44 3.20 8.09
C ALA A 127 5.02 2.72 9.43
N TYR A 128 4.95 1.41 9.71
CA TYR A 128 5.55 0.83 10.91
C TYR A 128 6.92 0.23 10.64
N GLY A 129 7.03 -0.76 9.76
CA GLY A 129 8.21 -1.61 9.66
C GLY A 129 9.26 -1.16 8.64
N ALA A 130 8.94 -0.29 7.67
CA ALA A 130 9.93 0.10 6.65
C ALA A 130 11.15 0.85 7.20
N ALA A 131 11.08 1.39 8.40
CA ALA A 131 12.25 1.93 9.10
C ALA A 131 13.38 0.89 9.28
N ALA A 132 13.04 -0.41 9.31
CA ALA A 132 14.03 -1.49 9.41
C ALA A 132 14.89 -1.65 8.14
N LEU A 133 14.52 -1.04 7.02
CA LEU A 133 15.35 -0.99 5.80
C LEU A 133 16.75 -0.40 6.02
N VAL A 134 16.93 0.42 7.06
CA VAL A 134 18.24 0.98 7.40
C VAL A 134 19.19 -0.05 8.04
N ALA A 135 18.65 -1.19 8.49
CA ALA A 135 19.42 -2.25 9.14
C ALA A 135 19.79 -3.35 8.12
N PRO A 136 21.10 -3.49 7.77
CA PRO A 136 21.53 -4.46 6.76
C PRO A 136 21.13 -5.91 7.07
N SER A 137 21.06 -6.27 8.34
CA SER A 137 20.74 -7.64 8.80
C SER A 137 19.32 -8.12 8.45
N VAL A 138 18.39 -7.19 8.22
CA VAL A 138 16.98 -7.52 7.92
C VAL A 138 16.50 -6.97 6.57
N ARG A 139 17.34 -6.24 5.86
CA ARG A 139 16.98 -5.60 4.59
C ARG A 139 16.43 -6.59 3.57
N HIS A 140 16.97 -7.80 3.51
CA HIS A 140 16.52 -8.86 2.61
C HIS A 140 15.05 -9.25 2.77
N ARG A 141 14.43 -8.92 3.92
CA ARG A 141 13.00 -9.16 4.13
C ARG A 141 12.09 -8.23 3.34
N PHE A 142 12.67 -7.18 2.77
CA PHE A 142 11.97 -6.16 2.00
C PHE A 142 12.32 -6.21 0.52
N ASP A 143 12.90 -7.31 0.04
CA ASP A 143 13.22 -7.49 -1.37
C ASP A 143 11.95 -7.30 -2.22
N GLY A 144 12.07 -6.54 -3.30
CA GLY A 144 10.95 -6.12 -4.14
C GLY A 144 10.32 -4.77 -3.77
N ILE A 145 10.67 -4.17 -2.61
CA ILE A 145 10.09 -2.88 -2.19
C ILE A 145 10.40 -1.73 -3.16
N GLU A 146 11.53 -1.78 -3.83
CA GLU A 146 11.96 -0.78 -4.83
C GLU A 146 11.08 -0.78 -6.09
N ARG A 147 10.25 -1.80 -6.26
CA ARG A 147 9.34 -1.96 -7.40
C ARG A 147 7.94 -1.42 -7.13
N CYS A 148 7.69 -0.91 -5.92
CA CYS A 148 6.40 -0.31 -5.61
C CYS A 148 6.23 1.06 -6.29
N ASP A 149 5.00 1.37 -6.66
CA ASP A 149 4.63 2.68 -7.22
C ASP A 149 4.54 3.75 -6.14
N SER A 150 4.22 3.35 -4.91
CA SER A 150 4.16 4.25 -3.76
C SER A 150 4.48 3.54 -2.45
N LEU A 151 5.14 4.27 -1.55
CA LEU A 151 5.56 3.81 -0.22
C LEU A 151 5.22 4.86 0.83
N VAL A 152 4.65 4.42 1.95
CA VAL A 152 4.48 5.24 3.15
C VAL A 152 5.45 4.79 4.23
N VAL A 153 6.12 5.75 4.85
CA VAL A 153 7.00 5.52 6.01
C VAL A 153 6.71 6.58 7.07
N ASP A 154 6.60 6.18 8.34
CA ASP A 154 6.42 7.08 9.47
C ASP A 154 7.71 7.18 10.31
N PRO A 155 8.60 8.16 10.03
CA PRO A 155 9.86 8.28 10.76
C PRO A 155 9.70 8.51 12.27
N HIS A 156 8.58 9.06 12.71
CA HIS A 156 8.30 9.29 14.12
C HIS A 156 7.99 8.02 14.94
N LYS A 157 7.83 6.86 14.26
CA LYS A 157 7.66 5.56 14.92
C LYS A 157 9.03 5.00 15.33
N TRP A 158 9.68 4.22 14.51
CA TRP A 158 10.93 3.56 14.88
C TRP A 158 12.17 4.46 14.80
N LEU A 159 12.19 5.43 13.89
CA LEU A 159 13.34 6.34 13.77
C LEU A 159 13.29 7.48 14.79
N LEU A 160 12.30 7.48 15.68
CA LEU A 160 12.14 8.42 16.80
C LEU A 160 12.24 9.90 16.39
N SER A 161 11.96 10.22 15.13
CA SER A 161 11.94 11.61 14.67
C SER A 161 10.74 12.35 15.27
N HIS A 162 10.84 13.66 15.47
CA HIS A 162 9.71 14.44 15.93
C HIS A 162 8.57 14.44 14.92
N LYS A 163 7.36 14.16 15.36
CA LYS A 163 6.14 14.16 14.54
C LYS A 163 5.83 15.53 13.93
N TYR A 164 6.26 16.58 14.60
CA TYR A 164 6.17 17.98 14.17
C TYR A 164 7.60 18.51 14.21
N GLY A 165 8.06 19.23 13.18
CA GLY A 165 9.40 19.82 13.15
C GLY A 165 9.77 20.54 14.45
N PRO A 166 11.01 20.96 14.64
CA PRO A 166 11.46 21.53 15.90
C PRO A 166 10.49 22.63 16.31
N ARG A 167 9.87 22.48 17.49
CA ARG A 167 9.18 23.62 18.12
C ARG A 167 10.27 24.65 18.32
N HIS A 168 10.18 25.76 17.62
CA HIS A 168 11.02 26.90 17.96
C HIS A 168 10.76 27.19 19.42
N ALA A 169 11.73 26.88 20.28
CA ALA A 169 11.75 27.39 21.63
C ALA A 169 11.81 28.91 21.48
N THR A 170 10.73 29.59 21.77
CA THR A 170 10.77 31.04 21.96
C THR A 170 11.76 31.30 23.08
N PRO A 171 12.85 32.08 22.86
CA PRO A 171 13.70 32.49 23.95
C PRO A 171 12.87 33.30 24.94
N THR A 172 12.86 32.88 26.19
CA THR A 172 12.38 33.68 27.33
C THR A 172 13.33 34.81 27.60
#